data_d76fa36e6f6b3675938c105abcaac379
#
_entry.id   d76fa36e6f6b3675938c105abcaac379
#
_cell.length_a   1.000
_cell.length_b   1.000
_cell.length_c   1.000
_cell.angle_alpha   90.00
_cell.angle_beta   90.00
_cell.angle_gamma   90.00
#
_symmetry.space_group_name_H-M   'P 1'
#
loop_
_entity.id
_entity.type
_entity.pdbx_description
1 polymer ?
#
loop_
_entity_poly.entity_id
_entity_poly.type
_entity_poly.pdbx_seq_one_letter_code
_entity_poly.pdbx_strand_id
1 'polypeptide(L)'
;MKKRFLSILLASILAVGALTGCGNSNEKNDAKKQETENSSGKGTFTIAMGYKPNSLQPSAQSSDDLVSAIRPIYEPLFAETKEGLEYYLADSLDISDDGLTYTIHINDDANWSDGKPITVQDIMFTIDYGVLTYGGPTSFTQINGKEVKFTKKDDKTLDIVLPEVYDNYVRTLAQFYPMPSHAFDNDPSKIDNSDYFKKTDMATSGAYTVSEINEDSFVFKARDDYYRGTPTVKTVIMKTIGSGSTKQIEFENGQIDYMRVTSAEDLKKYKEASDKYNLYSVSEARLNYIQLNPNGSVMSTLSDDARKAIFMALNKEEIVDFAWGSDELAVPANSLLTPDQSLYNKDCKGYDYNLEEAKKLAESSGLKGKTLTYIYNADRANMEAVATVVQQQLAAIGGNVEIEG
;
A
#
# COMPACT_ATOMS: atom_id res chain seq x y z
N MET A 1 -57.52 26.78 11.20
CA MET A 1 -58.10 27.07 9.86
C MET A 1 -57.22 26.36 8.85
N LYS A 2 -57.72 25.20 8.33
CA LYS A 2 -58.24 24.95 6.97
C LYS A 2 -57.22 25.42 5.91
N LYS A 3 -56.66 24.62 4.97
CA LYS A 3 -57.15 23.54 4.05
C LYS A 3 -55.92 22.94 3.36
N ARG A 4 -55.77 21.65 3.22
CA ARG A 4 -56.24 20.72 2.17
C ARG A 4 -55.39 20.63 0.94
N PHE A 5 -54.77 19.40 0.74
CA PHE A 5 -54.78 18.47 -0.39
C PHE A 5 -54.43 19.00 -1.81
N LEU A 6 -53.48 18.38 -2.47
CA LEU A 6 -53.79 17.63 -3.70
C LEU A 6 -52.65 16.63 -4.06
N SER A 7 -52.99 15.34 -4.03
CA SER A 7 -52.28 14.25 -4.65
C SER A 7 -52.70 14.20 -6.13
N ILE A 8 -51.76 13.99 -7.06
CA ILE A 8 -52.12 13.49 -8.42
C ILE A 8 -51.18 12.35 -8.76
N LEU A 9 -51.78 11.20 -8.80
CA LEU A 9 -51.41 9.93 -9.43
C LEU A 9 -51.58 10.07 -10.94
N LEU A 10 -50.60 9.63 -11.75
CA LEU A 10 -50.92 9.22 -13.12
C LEU A 10 -50.13 7.99 -13.53
N ALA A 11 -50.87 6.94 -13.75
CA ALA A 11 -50.42 5.63 -14.21
C ALA A 11 -50.54 5.53 -15.74
N SER A 12 -49.60 4.75 -16.29
CA SER A 12 -49.72 3.86 -17.45
C SER A 12 -50.36 4.35 -18.77
N ILE A 13 -49.60 4.21 -19.87
CA ILE A 13 -50.17 3.69 -21.16
C ILE A 13 -49.07 2.85 -21.84
N LEU A 14 -49.34 1.56 -21.96
CA LEU A 14 -48.80 0.63 -22.95
C LEU A 14 -49.55 0.87 -24.27
N ALA A 15 -48.85 0.96 -25.38
CA ALA A 15 -49.43 0.72 -26.70
C ALA A 15 -48.47 -0.04 -27.61
N VAL A 16 -48.85 -1.24 -27.91
CA VAL A 16 -48.34 -2.14 -28.96
C VAL A 16 -48.74 -1.60 -30.33
N GLY A 17 -47.82 -1.62 -31.28
CA GLY A 17 -48.10 -1.36 -32.68
C GLY A 17 -47.03 -1.97 -33.58
N ALA A 18 -47.28 -3.22 -34.02
CA ALA A 18 -46.57 -3.81 -35.17
C ALA A 18 -47.27 -3.36 -36.46
N LEU A 19 -46.49 -3.08 -37.52
CA LEU A 19 -46.63 -3.64 -38.86
C LEU A 19 -45.90 -2.81 -39.95
N THR A 20 -44.96 -3.46 -40.57
CA THR A 20 -44.61 -3.51 -42.01
C THR A 20 -44.50 -2.22 -42.84
N GLY A 21 -43.34 -2.07 -43.47
CA GLY A 21 -43.16 -1.20 -44.63
C GLY A 21 -41.72 -1.29 -45.14
N CYS A 22 -41.51 -2.04 -46.21
CA CYS A 22 -40.28 -2.05 -47.01
C CYS A 22 -40.03 -0.70 -47.66
N GLY A 23 -38.79 -0.21 -47.63
CA GLY A 23 -38.34 0.95 -48.41
C GLY A 23 -36.84 1.12 -48.28
N ASN A 24 -36.16 0.83 -49.37
CA ASN A 24 -34.73 0.84 -49.57
C ASN A 24 -34.24 2.29 -49.70
N SER A 25 -33.29 2.74 -48.86
CA SER A 25 -32.30 3.76 -49.21
C SER A 25 -31.15 3.76 -48.18
N ASN A 26 -29.95 3.62 -48.71
CA ASN A 26 -28.65 3.68 -48.00
C ASN A 26 -28.46 5.06 -47.37
N GLU A 27 -28.35 5.10 -46.04
CA GLU A 27 -27.53 6.08 -45.33
C GLU A 27 -26.84 5.39 -44.16
N LYS A 28 -25.53 5.36 -44.24
CA LYS A 28 -24.63 4.88 -43.18
C LYS A 28 -24.71 5.84 -42.00
N ASN A 29 -25.43 5.48 -40.97
CA ASN A 29 -25.21 6.03 -39.63
C ASN A 29 -24.36 5.04 -38.86
N ASP A 30 -23.04 5.34 -38.77
CA ASP A 30 -22.10 4.73 -37.84
C ASP A 30 -22.52 5.09 -36.40
N ALA A 31 -23.48 4.36 -35.86
CA ALA A 31 -23.60 4.23 -34.42
C ALA A 31 -22.44 3.31 -33.98
N LYS A 32 -21.36 3.88 -33.51
CA LYS A 32 -20.31 3.16 -32.78
C LYS A 32 -20.98 2.41 -31.62
N LYS A 33 -21.26 1.13 -31.85
CA LYS A 33 -21.36 0.15 -30.79
C LYS A 33 -19.99 0.18 -30.09
N GLN A 34 -19.95 0.75 -28.92
CA GLN A 34 -18.85 0.50 -27.98
C GLN A 34 -18.95 -0.98 -27.62
N GLU A 35 -18.29 -1.81 -28.39
CA GLU A 35 -17.95 -3.16 -27.95
C GLU A 35 -17.06 -2.96 -26.74
N THR A 36 -17.60 -3.28 -25.56
CA THR A 36 -16.80 -3.59 -24.38
C THR A 36 -15.96 -4.80 -24.75
N GLU A 37 -14.78 -4.55 -25.32
CA GLU A 37 -13.75 -5.57 -25.43
C GLU A 37 -13.47 -6.03 -24.00
N ASN A 38 -13.81 -7.28 -23.73
CA ASN A 38 -13.34 -8.01 -22.56
C ASN A 38 -11.82 -7.82 -22.48
N SER A 39 -11.33 -7.14 -21.46
CA SER A 39 -9.91 -6.80 -21.27
C SER A 39 -8.99 -8.00 -21.01
N SER A 40 -9.47 -9.24 -21.17
CA SER A 40 -8.65 -10.46 -21.18
C SER A 40 -7.88 -10.69 -22.48
N GLY A 41 -7.82 -9.71 -23.38
CA GLY A 41 -6.98 -9.71 -24.59
C GLY A 41 -5.55 -9.36 -24.24
N LYS A 42 -4.68 -10.37 -24.23
CA LYS A 42 -3.21 -10.36 -24.31
C LYS A 42 -2.58 -8.96 -24.42
N GLY A 43 -2.22 -8.34 -23.31
CA GLY A 43 -1.42 -7.13 -23.29
C GLY A 43 -1.83 -6.05 -22.27
N THR A 44 -3.01 -6.11 -21.67
CA THR A 44 -3.45 -5.15 -20.63
C THR A 44 -3.67 -5.86 -19.31
N PHE A 45 -3.26 -5.23 -18.21
CA PHE A 45 -3.49 -5.69 -16.84
C PHE A 45 -4.04 -4.53 -16.00
N THR A 46 -5.23 -4.70 -15.43
CA THR A 46 -5.92 -3.65 -14.67
C THR A 46 -5.94 -3.98 -13.18
N ILE A 47 -5.50 -3.03 -12.36
CA ILE A 47 -5.42 -3.15 -10.90
C ILE A 47 -6.29 -2.08 -10.25
N ALA A 48 -7.07 -2.45 -9.22
CA ALA A 48 -7.83 -1.51 -8.43
C ALA A 48 -6.96 -0.85 -7.35
N MET A 49 -7.02 0.48 -7.25
CA MET A 49 -6.51 1.28 -6.13
C MET A 49 -7.66 1.71 -5.20
N GLY A 50 -7.35 2.02 -3.95
CA GLY A 50 -8.30 2.63 -3.00
C GLY A 50 -8.55 4.09 -3.31
N TYR A 51 -7.48 4.85 -3.57
CA TYR A 51 -7.54 6.22 -4.04
C TYR A 51 -6.40 6.50 -5.03
N LYS A 52 -6.56 7.55 -5.84
CA LYS A 52 -5.54 7.98 -6.79
C LYS A 52 -4.57 8.96 -6.13
N PRO A 53 -3.27 8.64 -6.05
CA PRO A 53 -2.25 9.58 -5.58
C PRO A 53 -2.19 10.85 -6.45
N ASN A 54 -1.96 11.98 -5.81
CA ASN A 54 -1.84 13.27 -6.51
C ASN A 54 -0.51 13.46 -7.24
N SER A 55 0.48 12.61 -6.93
CA SER A 55 1.83 12.65 -7.50
C SER A 55 2.40 11.25 -7.54
N LEU A 56 3.23 10.96 -8.54
CA LEU A 56 3.97 9.70 -8.69
C LEU A 56 5.43 9.86 -8.24
N GLN A 57 5.70 10.75 -7.30
CA GLN A 57 7.04 10.97 -6.75
C GLN A 57 7.51 9.78 -5.92
N PRO A 58 8.62 9.11 -6.29
CA PRO A 58 9.03 7.85 -5.66
C PRO A 58 9.51 8.00 -4.21
N SER A 59 10.00 9.16 -3.81
CA SER A 59 10.46 9.41 -2.43
C SER A 59 9.33 9.71 -1.44
N ALA A 60 8.13 10.04 -1.92
CA ALA A 60 7.01 10.42 -1.04
C ALA A 60 6.41 9.24 -0.27
N GLN A 61 6.36 8.05 -0.84
CA GLN A 61 5.89 6.75 -0.28
C GLN A 61 4.87 6.83 0.88
N SER A 62 3.95 7.78 0.78
CA SER A 62 3.04 8.16 1.87
C SER A 62 1.85 7.20 2.04
N SER A 63 1.66 6.26 1.11
CA SER A 63 0.54 5.32 1.12
C SER A 63 0.80 4.07 0.30
N ASP A 64 0.05 3.00 0.60
CA ASP A 64 0.11 1.74 -0.15
C ASP A 64 -0.25 1.93 -1.64
N ASP A 65 -1.21 2.81 -1.94
CA ASP A 65 -1.63 3.10 -3.33
C ASP A 65 -0.53 3.82 -4.12
N LEU A 66 0.17 4.78 -3.49
CA LEU A 66 1.32 5.44 -4.14
C LEU A 66 2.46 4.44 -4.37
N VAL A 67 2.83 3.66 -3.35
CA VAL A 67 3.87 2.62 -3.49
C VAL A 67 3.52 1.64 -4.62
N SER A 68 2.25 1.23 -4.71
CA SER A 68 1.79 0.36 -5.80
C SER A 68 1.87 1.04 -7.17
N ALA A 69 1.54 2.33 -7.25
CA ALA A 69 1.55 3.08 -8.51
C ALA A 69 2.96 3.39 -9.02
N ILE A 70 3.94 3.57 -8.14
CA ILE A 70 5.32 3.86 -8.57
C ILE A 70 6.10 2.61 -8.99
N ARG A 71 5.80 1.43 -8.48
CA ARG A 71 6.55 0.19 -8.77
C ARG A 71 6.67 -0.17 -10.25
N PRO A 72 5.67 0.02 -11.12
CA PRO A 72 5.84 -0.23 -12.55
C PRO A 72 6.81 0.75 -13.24
N ILE A 73 6.93 1.97 -12.72
CA ILE A 73 7.62 3.08 -13.36
C ILE A 73 8.95 3.48 -12.71
N TYR A 74 9.20 3.04 -11.47
CA TYR A 74 10.47 3.26 -10.77
C TYR A 74 10.99 1.98 -10.16
N GLU A 75 12.29 1.78 -10.22
CA GLU A 75 12.98 0.64 -9.62
C GLU A 75 13.85 1.05 -8.44
N PRO A 76 13.94 0.19 -7.41
CA PRO A 76 14.93 0.35 -6.35
C PRO A 76 16.33 -0.03 -6.85
N LEU A 77 17.33 0.19 -6.04
CA LEU A 77 18.68 -0.35 -6.29
C LEU A 77 18.65 -1.88 -6.29
N PHE A 78 18.01 -2.47 -5.31
CA PHE A 78 17.76 -3.91 -5.13
C PHE A 78 16.58 -4.11 -4.16
N ALA A 79 16.06 -5.33 -4.10
CA ALA A 79 15.05 -5.74 -3.12
C ALA A 79 15.60 -6.86 -2.24
N GLU A 80 15.21 -6.87 -0.96
CA GLU A 80 15.49 -7.98 -0.04
C GLU A 80 14.42 -9.05 -0.21
N THR A 81 14.84 -10.29 -0.49
CA THR A 81 13.98 -11.46 -0.63
C THR A 81 14.38 -12.53 0.37
N LYS A 82 13.63 -13.62 0.46
CA LYS A 82 13.99 -14.78 1.30
C LYS A 82 15.26 -15.49 0.83
N GLU A 83 15.56 -15.40 -0.46
CA GLU A 83 16.73 -15.98 -1.09
C GLU A 83 17.97 -15.07 -1.06
N GLY A 84 17.83 -13.83 -0.58
CA GLY A 84 18.88 -12.81 -0.57
C GLY A 84 18.48 -11.54 -1.30
N LEU A 85 19.44 -10.82 -1.86
CA LEU A 85 19.17 -9.60 -2.62
C LEU A 85 18.81 -9.91 -4.08
N GLU A 86 17.69 -9.38 -4.53
CA GLU A 86 17.33 -9.30 -5.95
C GLU A 86 17.72 -7.93 -6.47
N TYR A 87 18.65 -7.89 -7.43
CA TYR A 87 19.19 -6.65 -7.99
C TYR A 87 18.31 -6.08 -9.10
N TYR A 88 18.15 -4.75 -9.09
CA TYR A 88 17.40 -3.96 -10.07
C TYR A 88 18.31 -2.92 -10.71
N LEU A 89 18.33 -1.66 -10.22
CA LEU A 89 19.23 -0.63 -10.78
C LEU A 89 20.70 -0.88 -10.41
N ALA A 90 20.98 -1.46 -9.26
CA ALA A 90 22.31 -1.98 -8.98
C ALA A 90 22.47 -3.39 -9.57
N ASP A 91 23.67 -3.79 -9.94
CA ASP A 91 24.04 -5.15 -10.30
C ASP A 91 24.92 -5.82 -9.24
N SER A 92 25.53 -5.04 -8.35
CA SER A 92 26.25 -5.55 -7.17
C SER A 92 26.19 -4.64 -5.95
N LEU A 93 26.37 -5.25 -4.80
CA LEU A 93 26.63 -4.62 -3.51
C LEU A 93 27.73 -5.40 -2.82
N ASP A 94 28.91 -4.78 -2.70
CA ASP A 94 30.05 -5.33 -1.97
C ASP A 94 30.16 -4.67 -0.60
N ILE A 95 30.29 -5.49 0.45
CA ILE A 95 30.47 -5.01 1.82
C ILE A 95 31.85 -5.43 2.31
N SER A 96 32.64 -4.47 2.80
CA SER A 96 33.96 -4.75 3.34
C SER A 96 33.92 -5.67 4.57
N ASP A 97 35.02 -6.41 4.83
CA ASP A 97 35.11 -7.38 5.94
C ASP A 97 34.81 -6.78 7.31
N ASP A 98 35.08 -5.48 7.50
CA ASP A 98 34.79 -4.74 8.72
C ASP A 98 33.33 -4.26 8.80
N GLY A 99 32.53 -4.47 7.75
CA GLY A 99 31.12 -4.08 7.69
C GLY A 99 30.88 -2.58 7.58
N LEU A 100 31.92 -1.78 7.29
CA LEU A 100 31.81 -0.32 7.29
C LEU A 100 31.70 0.29 5.90
N THR A 101 32.24 -0.33 4.86
CA THR A 101 32.19 0.20 3.48
C THR A 101 31.27 -0.64 2.63
N TYR A 102 30.32 0.03 1.98
CA TYR A 102 29.35 -0.53 1.06
C TYR A 102 29.63 0.04 -0.33
N THR A 103 30.06 -0.79 -1.27
CA THR A 103 30.30 -0.39 -2.65
C THR A 103 29.13 -0.87 -3.52
N ILE A 104 28.40 0.07 -4.09
CA ILE A 104 27.29 -0.20 -5.01
C ILE A 104 27.76 0.06 -6.43
N HIS A 105 27.52 -0.89 -7.34
CA HIS A 105 27.67 -0.69 -8.76
C HIS A 105 26.29 -0.63 -9.43
N ILE A 106 26.01 0.47 -10.15
CA ILE A 106 24.80 0.66 -10.95
C ILE A 106 24.99 -0.07 -12.27
N ASN A 107 24.01 -0.86 -12.68
CA ASN A 107 24.02 -1.57 -13.96
C ASN A 107 24.35 -0.62 -15.11
N ASP A 108 25.31 -1.01 -15.95
CA ASP A 108 25.82 -0.17 -17.04
C ASP A 108 24.74 0.19 -18.06
N ASP A 109 23.79 -0.72 -18.33
CA ASP A 109 22.71 -0.56 -19.27
C ASP A 109 21.49 0.16 -18.68
N ALA A 110 21.45 0.40 -17.35
CA ALA A 110 20.33 1.08 -16.70
C ALA A 110 20.19 2.52 -17.22
N ASN A 111 19.00 2.81 -17.75
CA ASN A 111 18.67 4.09 -18.36
C ASN A 111 17.28 4.60 -17.95
N TRP A 112 17.17 5.90 -17.90
CA TRP A 112 15.87 6.59 -17.81
C TRP A 112 15.10 6.43 -19.13
N SER A 113 13.77 6.53 -19.06
CA SER A 113 12.89 6.43 -20.24
C SER A 113 13.10 7.54 -21.29
N ASP A 114 13.83 8.60 -20.95
CA ASP A 114 14.25 9.64 -21.88
C ASP A 114 15.62 9.36 -22.55
N GLY A 115 16.16 8.15 -22.32
CA GLY A 115 17.41 7.66 -22.90
C GLY A 115 18.69 8.10 -22.17
N LYS A 116 18.60 8.85 -21.08
CA LYS A 116 19.77 9.22 -20.29
C LYS A 116 20.19 8.08 -19.36
N PRO A 117 21.52 7.89 -19.13
CA PRO A 117 21.98 6.85 -18.21
C PRO A 117 21.57 7.18 -16.77
N ILE A 118 21.26 6.15 -16.00
CA ILE A 118 21.11 6.25 -14.54
C ILE A 118 22.50 6.22 -13.92
N THR A 119 22.79 7.17 -13.03
CA THR A 119 24.12 7.37 -12.48
C THR A 119 24.10 7.54 -10.97
N VAL A 120 25.28 7.50 -10.36
CA VAL A 120 25.49 7.84 -8.94
C VAL A 120 24.97 9.24 -8.61
N GLN A 121 24.96 10.17 -9.59
CA GLN A 121 24.41 11.51 -9.38
C GLN A 121 22.92 11.47 -9.03
N ASP A 122 22.14 10.55 -9.61
CA ASP A 122 20.72 10.39 -9.31
C ASP A 122 20.49 9.87 -7.89
N ILE A 123 21.39 8.98 -7.41
CA ILE A 123 21.37 8.51 -6.03
C ILE A 123 21.66 9.66 -5.06
N MET A 124 22.75 10.39 -5.27
CA MET A 124 23.16 11.49 -4.40
C MET A 124 22.11 12.60 -4.37
N PHE A 125 21.57 12.98 -5.53
CA PHE A 125 20.49 13.95 -5.66
C PHE A 125 19.25 13.55 -4.83
N THR A 126 18.90 12.26 -4.87
CA THR A 126 17.74 11.75 -4.12
C THR A 126 17.98 11.76 -2.60
N ILE A 127 19.22 11.45 -2.17
CA ILE A 127 19.63 11.56 -0.77
C ILE A 127 19.56 13.01 -0.28
N ASP A 128 20.11 13.93 -1.08
CA ASP A 128 20.09 15.38 -0.76
C ASP A 128 18.66 15.91 -0.66
N TYR A 129 17.76 15.47 -1.54
CA TYR A 129 16.34 15.80 -1.45
C TYR A 129 15.71 15.30 -0.15
N GLY A 130 16.03 14.06 0.27
CA GLY A 130 15.58 13.53 1.54
C GLY A 130 16.00 14.40 2.73
N VAL A 131 17.26 14.85 2.75
CA VAL A 131 17.78 15.76 3.78
C VAL A 131 17.04 17.09 3.79
N LEU A 132 16.77 17.66 2.62
CA LEU A 132 15.99 18.90 2.50
C LEU A 132 14.56 18.74 3.02
N THR A 133 13.86 17.71 2.58
CA THR A 133 12.44 17.47 2.91
C THR A 133 12.22 17.25 4.41
N TYR A 134 13.13 16.53 5.05
CA TYR A 134 13.03 16.28 6.50
C TYR A 134 13.70 17.36 7.35
N GLY A 135 14.32 18.35 6.73
CA GLY A 135 15.00 19.46 7.43
C GLY A 135 16.21 19.00 8.26
N GLY A 136 16.84 17.88 7.90
CA GLY A 136 17.97 17.33 8.61
C GLY A 136 18.36 15.91 8.20
N PRO A 137 19.29 15.30 8.93
CA PRO A 137 19.77 13.96 8.61
C PRO A 137 18.66 12.89 8.58
N THR A 138 18.80 11.95 7.67
CA THR A 138 17.91 10.80 7.50
C THR A 138 18.61 9.51 7.87
N SER A 139 17.89 8.38 7.90
CA SER A 139 18.49 7.04 8.07
C SER A 139 19.51 6.66 6.98
N PHE A 140 19.51 7.37 5.84
CA PHE A 140 20.54 7.21 4.82
C PHE A 140 21.83 7.96 5.18
N THR A 141 21.72 9.13 5.80
CA THR A 141 22.84 10.05 5.98
C THR A 141 23.42 10.07 7.39
N GLN A 142 22.74 9.42 8.36
CA GLN A 142 23.21 9.40 9.75
C GLN A 142 22.85 8.09 10.45
N ILE A 143 23.80 7.56 11.24
CA ILE A 143 23.61 6.40 12.12
C ILE A 143 24.01 6.81 13.52
N ASN A 144 23.11 6.69 14.48
CA ASN A 144 23.32 7.04 15.90
C ASN A 144 23.94 8.44 16.10
N GLY A 145 23.50 9.42 15.30
CA GLY A 145 23.99 10.80 15.38
C GLY A 145 25.34 11.05 14.68
N LYS A 146 25.90 10.04 14.00
CA LYS A 146 27.16 10.15 13.25
C LYS A 146 26.89 10.09 11.75
N GLU A 147 27.62 10.90 10.99
CA GLU A 147 27.47 11.05 9.55
C GLU A 147 27.89 9.80 8.77
N VAL A 148 27.09 9.40 7.77
CA VAL A 148 27.44 8.45 6.71
C VAL A 148 28.10 9.21 5.57
N LYS A 149 29.20 8.71 5.04
CA LYS A 149 29.94 9.37 3.95
C LYS A 149 29.67 8.70 2.61
N PHE A 150 29.37 9.50 1.61
CA PHE A 150 29.15 9.07 0.24
C PHE A 150 30.29 9.54 -0.65
N THR A 151 30.90 8.64 -1.43
CA THR A 151 31.99 8.95 -2.34
C THR A 151 31.68 8.39 -3.72
N LYS A 152 31.40 9.28 -4.66
CA LYS A 152 31.30 8.91 -6.07
C LYS A 152 32.69 8.54 -6.59
N LYS A 153 32.91 7.27 -6.94
CA LYS A 153 34.15 6.79 -7.56
C LYS A 153 34.17 7.13 -9.06
N ASP A 154 33.06 6.87 -9.70
CA ASP A 154 32.78 7.18 -11.10
C ASP A 154 31.26 7.33 -11.29
N ASP A 155 30.75 7.35 -12.55
CA ASP A 155 29.33 7.55 -12.79
C ASP A 155 28.46 6.35 -12.39
N LYS A 156 29.03 5.16 -12.23
CA LYS A 156 28.31 3.93 -11.90
C LYS A 156 28.66 3.36 -10.53
N THR A 157 29.73 3.81 -9.90
CA THR A 157 30.24 3.25 -8.64
C THR A 157 30.16 4.24 -7.49
N LEU A 158 29.46 3.87 -6.43
CA LEU A 158 29.29 4.63 -5.19
C LEU A 158 29.84 3.86 -4.01
N ASP A 159 30.80 4.46 -3.28
CA ASP A 159 31.19 4.00 -1.95
C ASP A 159 30.37 4.73 -0.89
N ILE A 160 29.82 3.98 0.06
CA ILE A 160 29.11 4.46 1.25
C ILE A 160 29.88 3.97 2.47
N VAL A 161 30.40 4.89 3.28
CA VAL A 161 31.16 4.57 4.48
C VAL A 161 30.35 4.88 5.72
N LEU A 162 30.02 3.84 6.48
CA LEU A 162 29.28 3.95 7.73
C LEU A 162 30.22 4.35 8.87
N PRO A 163 29.75 5.16 9.83
CA PRO A 163 30.52 5.56 11.02
C PRO A 163 30.69 4.42 12.02
N GLU A 164 29.87 3.39 11.96
CA GLU A 164 29.87 2.17 12.76
C GLU A 164 29.06 1.10 12.04
N VAL A 165 29.27 -0.18 12.38
CA VAL A 165 28.51 -1.29 11.80
C VAL A 165 27.02 -1.14 12.10
N TYR A 166 26.21 -1.24 11.05
CA TYR A 166 24.76 -1.12 11.16
C TYR A 166 24.06 -2.13 10.24
N ASP A 167 23.71 -3.28 10.77
CA ASP A 167 23.20 -4.44 10.03
C ASP A 167 21.93 -4.13 9.20
N ASN A 168 21.15 -3.13 9.63
CA ASN A 168 19.93 -2.75 8.92
C ASN A 168 20.15 -1.81 7.73
N TYR A 169 21.40 -1.43 7.41
CA TYR A 169 21.66 -0.46 6.33
C TYR A 169 21.34 -1.00 4.96
N VAL A 170 21.53 -2.30 4.72
CA VAL A 170 21.12 -2.98 3.47
C VAL A 170 19.62 -2.80 3.26
N ARG A 171 18.80 -3.01 4.29
CA ARG A 171 17.34 -2.81 4.20
C ARG A 171 16.97 -1.36 3.93
N THR A 172 17.70 -0.41 4.49
CA THR A 172 17.52 1.02 4.19
C THR A 172 17.75 1.29 2.71
N LEU A 173 18.81 0.73 2.12
CA LEU A 173 19.13 0.85 0.69
C LEU A 173 18.12 0.14 -0.21
N ALA A 174 17.54 -0.99 0.22
CA ALA A 174 16.55 -1.75 -0.56
C ALA A 174 15.22 -1.01 -0.78
N GLN A 175 14.95 0.03 -0.01
CA GLN A 175 13.77 0.88 -0.16
C GLN A 175 14.04 2.19 -0.91
N PHE A 176 15.22 2.30 -1.51
CA PHE A 176 15.68 3.52 -2.14
C PHE A 176 15.39 3.51 -3.64
N TYR A 177 14.60 4.49 -4.08
CA TYR A 177 14.24 4.71 -5.48
C TYR A 177 14.88 6.00 -5.97
N PRO A 178 15.93 5.95 -6.80
CA PRO A 178 16.53 7.15 -7.37
C PRO A 178 15.56 8.00 -8.19
N MET A 179 15.75 9.31 -8.15
CA MET A 179 15.02 10.29 -8.94
C MET A 179 15.91 10.88 -10.05
N PRO A 180 15.35 11.30 -11.20
CA PRO A 180 16.11 11.81 -12.33
C PRO A 180 16.71 13.20 -12.03
N SER A 181 17.94 13.26 -11.57
CA SER A 181 18.64 14.48 -11.18
C SER A 181 18.71 15.50 -12.31
N HIS A 182 18.86 15.03 -13.54
CA HIS A 182 18.94 15.85 -14.74
C HIS A 182 17.64 16.60 -15.07
N ALA A 183 16.50 16.10 -14.62
CA ALA A 183 15.22 16.77 -14.81
C ALA A 183 15.08 18.04 -13.94
N PHE A 184 15.97 18.21 -12.97
CA PHE A 184 15.98 19.31 -12.01
C PHE A 184 17.30 20.10 -12.02
N ASP A 185 18.09 19.98 -13.09
CA ASP A 185 19.43 20.60 -13.21
C ASP A 185 20.36 20.23 -12.03
N ASN A 186 20.20 19.04 -11.46
CA ASN A 186 20.89 18.53 -10.27
C ASN A 186 20.64 19.37 -9.00
N ASP A 187 19.54 20.11 -8.93
CA ASP A 187 19.14 20.93 -7.79
C ASP A 187 17.89 20.36 -7.12
N PRO A 188 18.00 19.63 -5.98
CA PRO A 188 16.89 18.96 -5.32
C PRO A 188 15.83 19.95 -4.79
N SER A 189 16.18 21.23 -4.57
CA SER A 189 15.23 22.26 -4.10
C SER A 189 14.15 22.62 -5.14
N LYS A 190 14.33 22.20 -6.40
CA LYS A 190 13.37 22.42 -7.47
C LYS A 190 12.20 21.44 -7.45
N ILE A 191 12.32 20.30 -6.74
CA ILE A 191 11.33 19.22 -6.74
C ILE A 191 9.99 19.71 -6.19
N ASP A 192 9.96 20.30 -5.00
CA ASP A 192 8.73 20.68 -4.30
C ASP A 192 7.95 21.79 -5.02
N ASN A 193 8.63 22.58 -5.84
CA ASN A 193 8.03 23.66 -6.64
C ASN A 193 7.69 23.22 -8.06
N SER A 194 7.77 21.92 -8.36
CA SER A 194 7.57 21.36 -9.69
C SER A 194 6.37 20.43 -9.75
N ASP A 195 5.64 20.48 -10.87
CA ASP A 195 4.62 19.49 -11.21
C ASP A 195 5.20 18.30 -12.00
N TYR A 196 6.52 18.09 -11.98
CA TYR A 196 7.19 17.06 -12.78
C TYR A 196 6.59 15.67 -12.59
N PHE A 197 6.39 15.23 -11.35
CA PHE A 197 5.83 13.93 -11.02
C PHE A 197 4.29 13.83 -11.14
N LYS A 198 3.66 14.82 -11.77
CA LYS A 198 2.23 14.85 -12.08
C LYS A 198 1.96 14.85 -13.59
N LYS A 199 2.99 14.66 -14.41
CA LYS A 199 2.93 14.72 -15.88
C LYS A 199 3.25 13.37 -16.50
N THR A 200 2.86 13.19 -17.75
CA THR A 200 3.12 11.95 -18.50
C THR A 200 4.53 11.88 -19.07
N ASP A 201 5.21 13.00 -19.24
CA ASP A 201 6.56 13.12 -19.81
C ASP A 201 7.70 13.00 -18.77
N MET A 202 7.36 12.59 -17.53
CA MET A 202 8.39 12.32 -16.52
C MET A 202 9.28 11.15 -16.94
N ALA A 203 10.58 11.26 -16.67
CA ALA A 203 11.53 10.16 -16.86
C ALA A 203 11.29 9.07 -15.80
N THR A 204 11.23 7.82 -16.22
CA THR A 204 11.00 6.64 -15.38
C THR A 204 12.18 5.68 -15.49
N SER A 205 12.53 5.00 -14.40
CA SER A 205 13.60 3.99 -14.37
C SER A 205 13.07 2.58 -14.56
N GLY A 206 11.78 2.37 -14.36
CA GLY A 206 11.15 1.05 -14.40
C GLY A 206 10.78 0.57 -15.80
N ALA A 207 10.09 -0.55 -15.83
CA ALA A 207 9.69 -1.25 -17.05
C ALA A 207 8.58 -0.53 -17.86
N TYR A 208 7.96 0.51 -17.28
CA TYR A 208 6.85 1.24 -17.89
C TYR A 208 7.08 2.75 -17.83
N THR A 209 6.45 3.46 -18.78
CA THR A 209 6.26 4.92 -18.75
C THR A 209 4.83 5.29 -18.44
N VAL A 210 4.60 6.52 -18.01
CA VAL A 210 3.24 7.05 -17.80
C VAL A 210 2.70 7.51 -19.14
N SER A 211 1.64 6.85 -19.62
CA SER A 211 0.99 7.19 -20.89
C SER A 211 -0.17 8.19 -20.70
N GLU A 212 -0.96 7.96 -19.63
CA GLU A 212 -2.11 8.80 -19.32
C GLU A 212 -2.26 8.99 -17.81
N ILE A 213 -2.72 10.17 -17.43
CA ILE A 213 -3.12 10.51 -16.06
C ILE A 213 -4.56 11.05 -16.15
N ASN A 214 -5.53 10.18 -15.85
CA ASN A 214 -6.94 10.50 -15.87
C ASN A 214 -7.43 10.93 -14.47
N GLU A 215 -8.68 11.32 -14.34
CA GLU A 215 -9.26 11.71 -13.06
C GLU A 215 -9.21 10.58 -12.02
N ASP A 216 -9.49 9.34 -12.45
CA ASP A 216 -9.61 8.13 -11.60
C ASP A 216 -8.54 7.07 -11.85
N SER A 217 -7.62 7.28 -12.79
CA SER A 217 -6.68 6.24 -13.19
C SER A 217 -5.34 6.75 -13.69
N PHE A 218 -4.35 5.84 -13.66
CA PHE A 218 -3.08 5.95 -14.38
C PHE A 218 -3.02 4.86 -15.44
N VAL A 219 -2.50 5.18 -16.63
CA VAL A 219 -2.20 4.22 -17.67
C VAL A 219 -0.70 4.20 -17.92
N PHE A 220 -0.11 3.02 -17.78
CA PHE A 220 1.30 2.79 -17.99
C PHE A 220 1.53 1.94 -19.24
N LYS A 221 2.51 2.30 -20.07
CA LYS A 221 2.92 1.57 -21.27
C LYS A 221 4.28 0.95 -21.08
N ALA A 222 4.43 -0.30 -21.49
CA ALA A 222 5.71 -1.02 -21.48
C ALA A 222 6.76 -0.29 -22.31
N ARG A 223 7.97 -0.21 -21.78
CA ARG A 223 9.15 0.30 -22.49
C ARG A 223 9.75 -0.81 -23.36
N ASP A 224 10.06 -0.49 -24.60
CA ASP A 224 10.78 -1.42 -25.49
C ASP A 224 12.31 -1.38 -25.24
N ASP A 225 12.80 -0.26 -24.68
CA ASP A 225 14.22 -0.01 -24.36
C ASP A 225 14.58 -0.32 -22.89
N TYR A 226 13.69 -1.04 -22.18
CA TYR A 226 13.97 -1.39 -20.78
C TYR A 226 15.11 -2.39 -20.68
N TYR A 227 16.17 -2.06 -19.92
CA TYR A 227 17.43 -2.80 -19.87
C TYR A 227 17.31 -4.26 -19.39
N ARG A 228 16.26 -4.60 -18.63
CA ARG A 228 15.98 -5.99 -18.20
C ARG A 228 15.06 -6.76 -19.16
N GLY A 229 14.78 -6.20 -20.33
CA GLY A 229 13.97 -6.82 -21.38
C GLY A 229 12.53 -6.30 -21.42
N THR A 230 11.90 -6.46 -22.57
CA THR A 230 10.56 -5.92 -22.82
C THR A 230 9.48 -6.64 -21.99
N PRO A 231 8.65 -5.93 -21.22
CA PRO A 231 7.56 -6.52 -20.47
C PRO A 231 6.55 -7.28 -21.34
N THR A 232 6.07 -8.42 -20.85
CA THR A 232 5.03 -9.21 -21.53
C THR A 232 3.70 -8.48 -21.53
N VAL A 233 3.33 -7.87 -20.41
CA VAL A 233 2.16 -7.01 -20.27
C VAL A 233 2.46 -5.67 -20.90
N LYS A 234 1.74 -5.28 -21.95
CA LYS A 234 2.03 -4.05 -22.71
C LYS A 234 1.42 -2.80 -22.09
N THR A 235 0.34 -2.96 -21.33
CA THR A 235 -0.35 -1.85 -20.67
C THR A 235 -0.74 -2.27 -19.26
N VAL A 236 -0.41 -1.43 -18.27
CA VAL A 236 -0.93 -1.55 -16.90
C VAL A 236 -1.85 -0.36 -16.64
N ILE A 237 -3.06 -0.65 -16.19
CA ILE A 237 -4.03 0.37 -15.79
C ILE A 237 -4.23 0.26 -14.27
N MET A 238 -4.01 1.36 -13.57
CA MET A 238 -4.32 1.45 -12.15
C MET A 238 -5.54 2.35 -11.98
N LYS A 239 -6.69 1.73 -11.65
CA LYS A 239 -8.00 2.39 -11.59
C LYS A 239 -8.45 2.54 -10.14
N THR A 240 -8.98 3.72 -9.79
CA THR A 240 -9.54 3.95 -8.46
C THR A 240 -10.94 3.36 -8.37
N ILE A 241 -11.15 2.50 -7.37
CA ILE A 241 -12.44 1.88 -7.07
C ILE A 241 -12.67 1.96 -5.56
N GLY A 242 -13.64 2.76 -5.15
CA GLY A 242 -13.81 3.18 -3.76
C GLY A 242 -14.27 2.08 -2.78
N SER A 243 -15.08 1.10 -3.20
CA SER A 243 -15.64 0.10 -2.29
C SER A 243 -15.17 -1.33 -2.59
N GLY A 244 -15.09 -2.16 -1.54
CA GLY A 244 -14.74 -3.57 -1.67
C GLY A 244 -15.74 -4.36 -2.53
N SER A 245 -17.04 -4.12 -2.35
CA SER A 245 -18.10 -4.76 -3.13
C SER A 245 -18.05 -4.37 -4.62
N THR A 246 -17.76 -3.11 -4.93
CA THR A 246 -17.58 -2.68 -6.32
C THR A 246 -16.34 -3.34 -6.95
N LYS A 247 -15.22 -3.43 -6.22
CA LYS A 247 -14.02 -4.13 -6.67
C LYS A 247 -14.32 -5.59 -7.03
N GLN A 248 -15.07 -6.27 -6.17
CA GLN A 248 -15.47 -7.66 -6.40
C GLN A 248 -16.30 -7.82 -7.67
N ILE A 249 -17.32 -6.96 -7.86
CA ILE A 249 -18.18 -6.97 -9.07
C ILE A 249 -17.34 -6.71 -10.32
N GLU A 250 -16.45 -5.72 -10.32
CA GLU A 250 -15.59 -5.42 -11.47
C GLU A 250 -14.59 -6.55 -11.75
N PHE A 251 -14.06 -7.21 -10.73
CA PHE A 251 -13.20 -8.38 -10.89
C PHE A 251 -13.96 -9.57 -11.52
N GLU A 252 -15.13 -9.90 -11.01
CA GLU A 252 -15.95 -11.01 -11.51
C GLU A 252 -16.45 -10.78 -12.94
N ASN A 253 -16.62 -9.52 -13.33
CA ASN A 253 -16.96 -9.11 -14.69
C ASN A 253 -15.74 -8.96 -15.63
N GLY A 254 -14.51 -9.21 -15.12
CA GLY A 254 -13.28 -9.11 -15.90
C GLY A 254 -12.87 -7.67 -16.25
N GLN A 255 -13.32 -6.68 -15.49
CA GLN A 255 -12.95 -5.27 -15.69
C GLN A 255 -11.69 -4.88 -14.92
N ILE A 256 -11.33 -5.66 -13.90
CA ILE A 256 -10.02 -5.66 -13.24
C ILE A 256 -9.47 -7.08 -13.19
N ASP A 257 -8.15 -7.20 -13.27
CA ASP A 257 -7.46 -8.50 -13.36
C ASP A 257 -6.90 -8.97 -12.01
N TYR A 258 -6.88 -8.10 -11.02
CA TYR A 258 -6.34 -8.39 -9.70
C TYR A 258 -7.17 -7.73 -8.61
N MET A 259 -7.47 -8.49 -7.57
CA MET A 259 -8.01 -7.98 -6.31
C MET A 259 -7.44 -8.74 -5.11
N ARG A 260 -7.46 -8.09 -3.96
CA ARG A 260 -7.13 -8.71 -2.69
C ARG A 260 -8.37 -9.34 -2.08
N VAL A 261 -8.26 -10.59 -1.61
CA VAL A 261 -9.30 -11.29 -0.86
C VAL A 261 -9.15 -10.95 0.63
N THR A 262 -10.20 -10.43 1.25
CA THR A 262 -10.19 -9.97 2.65
C THR A 262 -11.25 -10.61 3.54
N SER A 263 -12.11 -11.47 2.98
CA SER A 263 -13.15 -12.19 3.71
C SER A 263 -13.04 -13.69 3.54
N ALA A 264 -13.43 -14.46 4.58
CA ALA A 264 -13.47 -15.92 4.51
C ALA A 264 -14.48 -16.43 3.48
N GLU A 265 -15.57 -15.71 3.25
CA GLU A 265 -16.58 -16.05 2.25
C GLU A 265 -15.99 -15.98 0.83
N ASP A 266 -15.31 -14.89 0.50
CA ASP A 266 -14.65 -14.71 -0.79
C ASP A 266 -13.51 -15.70 -0.98
N LEU A 267 -12.71 -15.94 0.07
CA LEU A 267 -11.64 -16.94 0.05
C LEU A 267 -12.19 -18.32 -0.35
N LYS A 268 -13.29 -18.74 0.29
CA LYS A 268 -13.96 -20.00 -0.05
C LYS A 268 -14.47 -19.98 -1.49
N LYS A 269 -15.17 -18.92 -1.90
CA LYS A 269 -15.73 -18.76 -3.25
C LYS A 269 -14.67 -18.92 -4.34
N TYR A 270 -13.52 -18.23 -4.19
CA TYR A 270 -12.47 -18.26 -5.22
C TYR A 270 -11.66 -19.55 -5.17
N LYS A 271 -11.54 -20.22 -4.02
CA LYS A 271 -10.98 -21.58 -3.94
C LYS A 271 -11.83 -22.60 -4.69
N GLU A 272 -13.16 -22.53 -4.53
CA GLU A 272 -14.09 -23.41 -5.22
C GLU A 272 -14.13 -23.18 -6.74
N ALA A 273 -13.80 -21.96 -7.19
CA ALA A 273 -13.73 -21.58 -8.60
C ALA A 273 -12.30 -21.54 -9.16
N SER A 274 -11.45 -22.48 -8.75
CA SER A 274 -10.03 -22.55 -9.14
C SER A 274 -9.77 -22.86 -10.63
N ASP A 275 -10.79 -23.26 -11.38
CA ASP A 275 -10.77 -23.36 -12.83
C ASP A 275 -10.86 -21.98 -13.53
N LYS A 276 -11.38 -20.98 -12.86
CA LYS A 276 -11.60 -19.62 -13.39
C LYS A 276 -10.60 -18.60 -12.82
N TYR A 277 -10.19 -18.75 -11.57
CA TYR A 277 -9.35 -17.79 -10.86
C TYR A 277 -8.05 -18.43 -10.36
N ASN A 278 -6.96 -17.68 -10.43
CA ASN A 278 -5.70 -18.00 -9.77
C ASN A 278 -5.69 -17.33 -8.39
N LEU A 279 -5.56 -18.12 -7.34
CA LEU A 279 -5.46 -17.64 -5.97
C LEU A 279 -4.03 -17.81 -5.47
N TYR A 280 -3.43 -16.72 -5.01
CA TYR A 280 -2.09 -16.69 -4.44
C TYR A 280 -2.18 -16.29 -2.98
N SER A 281 -1.52 -17.06 -2.09
CA SER A 281 -1.35 -16.72 -0.69
C SER A 281 0.08 -16.22 -0.46
N VAL A 282 0.19 -14.99 0.01
CA VAL A 282 1.48 -14.35 0.33
C VAL A 282 1.40 -13.71 1.71
N SER A 283 2.48 -13.82 2.49
CA SER A 283 2.58 -13.04 3.71
C SER A 283 2.85 -11.58 3.36
N GLU A 284 2.05 -10.68 3.93
CA GLU A 284 2.23 -9.24 3.74
C GLU A 284 3.24 -8.64 4.73
N ALA A 285 3.77 -9.43 5.66
CA ALA A 285 4.56 -8.95 6.80
C ALA A 285 3.88 -7.76 7.54
N ARG A 286 2.54 -7.74 7.53
CA ARG A 286 1.73 -6.66 8.09
C ARG A 286 1.25 -7.04 9.48
N LEU A 287 1.45 -6.13 10.44
CA LEU A 287 0.92 -6.24 11.79
C LEU A 287 -0.22 -5.22 11.97
N ASN A 288 -1.40 -5.71 12.36
CA ASN A 288 -2.45 -4.87 12.92
C ASN A 288 -2.30 -4.86 14.44
N TYR A 289 -2.28 -3.69 15.04
CA TYR A 289 -2.07 -3.56 16.50
C TYR A 289 -2.98 -2.49 17.08
N ILE A 290 -3.25 -2.63 18.38
CA ILE A 290 -3.97 -1.64 19.19
C ILE A 290 -2.93 -0.88 20.01
N GLN A 291 -2.88 0.43 19.83
CA GLN A 291 -2.00 1.31 20.58
C GLN A 291 -2.78 2.11 21.61
N LEU A 292 -2.34 2.08 22.85
CA LEU A 292 -2.85 2.98 23.88
C LEU A 292 -2.11 4.32 23.81
N ASN A 293 -2.85 5.43 23.70
CA ASN A 293 -2.26 6.76 23.77
C ASN A 293 -2.05 7.17 25.23
N PRO A 294 -0.81 7.15 25.76
CA PRO A 294 -0.55 7.45 27.17
C PRO A 294 -0.89 8.91 27.54
N ASN A 295 -0.97 9.80 26.57
CA ASN A 295 -1.26 11.22 26.74
C ASN A 295 -2.75 11.54 26.52
N GLY A 296 -3.59 10.54 26.21
CA GLY A 296 -5.03 10.72 26.07
C GLY A 296 -5.68 11.17 27.39
N SER A 297 -6.75 11.95 27.31
CA SER A 297 -7.39 12.59 28.49
C SER A 297 -7.81 11.60 29.58
N VAL A 298 -8.25 10.40 29.20
CA VAL A 298 -8.59 9.32 30.14
C VAL A 298 -7.38 8.44 30.42
N MET A 299 -6.67 8.01 29.38
CA MET A 299 -5.56 7.06 29.49
C MET A 299 -4.41 7.60 30.38
N SER A 300 -4.13 8.91 30.35
CA SER A 300 -3.10 9.56 31.20
C SER A 300 -3.44 9.51 32.69
N THR A 301 -4.71 9.28 33.04
CA THR A 301 -5.19 9.17 34.43
C THR A 301 -5.20 7.73 34.94
N LEU A 302 -4.96 6.74 34.07
CA LEU A 302 -5.01 5.34 34.40
C LEU A 302 -3.66 4.82 34.87
N SER A 303 -3.70 3.90 35.85
CA SER A 303 -2.49 3.20 36.32
C SER A 303 -2.01 2.17 35.32
N ASP A 304 -0.79 1.65 35.53
CA ASP A 304 -0.25 0.53 34.75
C ASP A 304 -1.14 -0.72 34.86
N ASP A 305 -1.76 -0.95 36.02
CA ASP A 305 -2.66 -2.09 36.19
C ASP A 305 -3.94 -1.93 35.36
N ALA A 306 -4.44 -0.71 35.18
CA ALA A 306 -5.54 -0.46 34.23
C ALA A 306 -5.15 -0.78 32.79
N ARG A 307 -3.94 -0.39 32.36
CA ARG A 307 -3.42 -0.72 31.04
C ARG A 307 -3.23 -2.23 30.85
N LYS A 308 -2.73 -2.94 31.87
CA LYS A 308 -2.65 -4.41 31.86
C LYS A 308 -4.04 -5.04 31.78
N ALA A 309 -5.02 -4.54 32.52
CA ALA A 309 -6.41 -5.04 32.47
C ALA A 309 -6.98 -4.95 31.05
N ILE A 310 -6.75 -3.83 30.34
CA ILE A 310 -7.17 -3.66 28.96
C ILE A 310 -6.58 -4.77 28.08
N PHE A 311 -5.26 -4.99 28.10
CA PHE A 311 -4.63 -6.00 27.25
C PHE A 311 -5.00 -7.44 27.64
N MET A 312 -5.15 -7.74 28.93
CA MET A 312 -5.54 -9.07 29.39
C MET A 312 -7.02 -9.38 29.13
N ALA A 313 -7.85 -8.38 28.87
CA ALA A 313 -9.24 -8.55 28.47
C ALA A 313 -9.41 -8.89 26.96
N LEU A 314 -8.38 -8.67 26.15
CA LEU A 314 -8.46 -8.87 24.70
C LEU A 314 -8.14 -10.32 24.33
N ASN A 315 -9.14 -11.06 23.90
CA ASN A 315 -9.00 -12.37 23.27
C ASN A 315 -8.68 -12.18 21.80
N LYS A 316 -7.40 -12.33 21.44
CA LYS A 316 -6.92 -12.08 20.08
C LYS A 316 -7.47 -13.10 19.09
N GLU A 317 -7.63 -14.36 19.49
CA GLU A 317 -8.24 -15.40 18.68
C GLU A 317 -9.66 -15.03 18.27
N GLU A 318 -10.48 -14.62 19.24
CA GLU A 318 -11.86 -14.19 18.97
C GLU A 318 -11.93 -12.94 18.09
N ILE A 319 -11.00 -11.99 18.26
CA ILE A 319 -10.89 -10.80 17.42
C ILE A 319 -10.58 -11.21 15.96
N VAL A 320 -9.62 -12.12 15.75
CA VAL A 320 -9.22 -12.60 14.42
C VAL A 320 -10.36 -13.39 13.79
N ASP A 321 -10.97 -14.32 14.51
CA ASP A 321 -12.09 -15.13 14.01
C ASP A 321 -13.27 -14.25 13.59
N PHE A 322 -13.62 -13.26 14.39
CA PHE A 322 -14.75 -12.39 14.07
C PHE A 322 -14.45 -11.46 12.89
N ALA A 323 -13.23 -10.90 12.82
CA ALA A 323 -12.90 -9.89 11.84
C ALA A 323 -12.48 -10.49 10.48
N TRP A 324 -11.85 -11.66 10.46
CA TRP A 324 -11.35 -12.28 9.22
C TRP A 324 -11.99 -13.64 8.90
N GLY A 325 -12.42 -14.40 9.91
CA GLY A 325 -13.09 -15.68 9.75
C GLY A 325 -12.24 -16.81 9.19
N SER A 326 -10.91 -16.61 9.06
CA SER A 326 -9.97 -17.61 8.55
C SER A 326 -8.55 -17.29 8.98
N ASP A 327 -7.82 -18.32 9.43
CA ASP A 327 -6.40 -18.27 9.74
C ASP A 327 -5.48 -18.12 8.50
N GLU A 328 -6.02 -18.35 7.31
CA GLU A 328 -5.33 -18.05 6.06
C GLU A 328 -5.31 -16.54 5.74
N LEU A 329 -6.19 -15.75 6.34
CA LEU A 329 -6.29 -14.30 6.14
C LEU A 329 -5.58 -13.51 7.25
N ALA A 330 -5.62 -14.01 8.48
CA ALA A 330 -4.95 -13.39 9.61
C ALA A 330 -4.75 -14.40 10.75
N VAL A 331 -3.69 -14.20 11.53
CA VAL A 331 -3.40 -14.98 12.73
C VAL A 331 -3.11 -14.06 13.91
N PRO A 332 -3.39 -14.48 15.16
CA PRO A 332 -3.02 -13.71 16.33
C PRO A 332 -1.50 -13.48 16.42
N ALA A 333 -1.11 -12.26 16.77
CA ALA A 333 0.29 -11.88 16.91
C ALA A 333 0.68 -11.66 18.38
N ASN A 334 1.87 -12.15 18.75
CA ASN A 334 2.48 -11.95 20.07
C ASN A 334 3.80 -11.17 19.99
N SER A 335 4.20 -10.77 18.80
CA SER A 335 5.43 -10.03 18.51
C SER A 335 5.14 -8.86 17.57
N LEU A 336 5.99 -7.85 17.60
CA LEU A 336 5.98 -6.77 16.60
C LEU A 336 6.44 -7.24 15.21
N LEU A 337 7.15 -8.38 15.16
CA LEU A 337 7.58 -9.01 13.92
C LEU A 337 6.63 -10.14 13.56
N THR A 338 6.42 -10.37 12.27
CA THR A 338 5.60 -11.47 11.76
C THR A 338 6.44 -12.73 11.57
N PRO A 339 5.83 -13.94 11.55
CA PRO A 339 6.55 -15.22 11.49
C PRO A 339 7.49 -15.41 10.31
N ASP A 340 7.32 -14.65 9.24
CA ASP A 340 8.15 -14.67 8.04
C ASP A 340 9.38 -13.75 8.11
N GLN A 341 9.50 -12.94 9.15
CA GLN A 341 10.65 -12.07 9.36
C GLN A 341 11.78 -12.79 10.12
N SER A 342 13.02 -12.58 9.69
CA SER A 342 14.21 -13.30 10.21
C SER A 342 14.44 -13.16 11.72
N LEU A 343 14.04 -12.02 12.30
CA LEU A 343 14.19 -11.74 13.74
C LEU A 343 12.92 -12.05 14.55
N TYR A 344 11.94 -12.75 13.95
CA TYR A 344 10.73 -13.14 14.66
C TYR A 344 11.07 -14.05 15.86
N ASN A 345 10.53 -13.69 17.02
CA ASN A 345 10.63 -14.49 18.23
C ASN A 345 9.24 -14.97 18.66
N LYS A 346 8.97 -16.26 18.47
CA LYS A 346 7.70 -16.90 18.88
C LYS A 346 7.50 -16.93 20.39
N ASP A 347 8.59 -16.83 21.17
CA ASP A 347 8.56 -16.92 22.63
C ASP A 347 8.47 -15.54 23.31
N CYS A 348 8.12 -14.49 22.54
CA CYS A 348 7.81 -13.18 23.11
C CYS A 348 6.66 -13.28 24.11
N LYS A 349 6.89 -12.81 25.30
CA LYS A 349 5.86 -12.76 26.34
C LYS A 349 5.13 -11.43 26.25
N GLY A 350 3.82 -11.52 26.06
CA GLY A 350 2.89 -10.40 26.15
C GLY A 350 1.98 -10.56 27.37
N TYR A 351 0.87 -9.85 27.32
CA TYR A 351 -0.25 -10.11 28.24
C TYR A 351 -1.16 -11.15 27.61
N ASP A 352 -1.15 -12.36 28.19
CA ASP A 352 -2.06 -13.42 27.79
C ASP A 352 -3.50 -13.05 28.17
N TYR A 353 -4.46 -13.48 27.35
CA TYR A 353 -5.88 -13.31 27.66
C TYR A 353 -6.22 -13.97 29.00
N ASN A 354 -6.74 -13.19 29.93
CA ASN A 354 -7.21 -13.65 31.22
C ASN A 354 -8.30 -12.72 31.76
N LEU A 355 -9.54 -13.05 31.42
CA LEU A 355 -10.70 -12.22 31.76
C LEU A 355 -10.89 -12.04 33.27
N GLU A 356 -10.65 -13.07 34.07
CA GLU A 356 -10.85 -13.00 35.50
C GLU A 356 -9.82 -12.09 36.18
N GLU A 357 -8.58 -12.15 35.78
CA GLU A 357 -7.54 -11.25 36.27
C GLU A 357 -7.76 -9.81 35.76
N ALA A 358 -8.14 -9.67 34.47
CA ALA A 358 -8.50 -8.37 33.90
C ALA A 358 -9.62 -7.67 34.67
N LYS A 359 -10.68 -8.39 35.09
CA LYS A 359 -11.76 -7.85 35.96
C LYS A 359 -11.24 -7.35 37.29
N LYS A 360 -10.41 -8.14 37.99
CA LYS A 360 -9.82 -7.73 39.26
C LYS A 360 -8.97 -6.48 39.14
N LEU A 361 -8.10 -6.43 38.14
CA LEU A 361 -7.28 -5.27 37.85
C LEU A 361 -8.11 -4.05 37.47
N ALA A 362 -9.16 -4.21 36.66
CA ALA A 362 -10.05 -3.12 36.29
C ALA A 362 -10.79 -2.51 37.50
N GLU A 363 -11.23 -3.34 38.47
CA GLU A 363 -11.85 -2.87 39.69
C GLU A 363 -10.90 -2.06 40.58
N SER A 364 -9.68 -2.55 40.79
CA SER A 364 -8.69 -1.94 41.69
C SER A 364 -8.00 -0.72 41.07
N SER A 365 -7.94 -0.60 39.76
CA SER A 365 -7.15 0.41 39.02
C SER A 365 -7.92 1.67 38.61
N GLY A 366 -9.25 1.71 38.87
CA GLY A 366 -10.09 2.83 38.49
C GLY A 366 -10.49 2.87 36.99
N LEU A 367 -10.31 1.78 36.28
CA LEU A 367 -10.74 1.64 34.87
C LEU A 367 -12.27 1.53 34.75
N LYS A 368 -12.91 0.86 35.73
CA LYS A 368 -14.36 0.63 35.74
C LYS A 368 -15.13 1.94 35.63
N GLY A 369 -16.08 2.00 34.69
CA GLY A 369 -16.90 3.17 34.42
C GLY A 369 -16.20 4.31 33.67
N LYS A 370 -14.95 4.14 33.28
CA LYS A 370 -14.28 5.08 32.36
C LYS A 370 -14.71 4.82 30.92
N THR A 371 -14.82 5.90 30.13
CA THR A 371 -15.09 5.83 28.72
C THR A 371 -13.79 6.10 27.94
N LEU A 372 -13.40 5.15 27.11
CA LEU A 372 -12.25 5.22 26.21
C LEU A 372 -12.76 5.46 24.80
N THR A 373 -12.06 6.24 24.00
CA THR A 373 -12.33 6.39 22.57
C THR A 373 -11.42 5.44 21.81
N TYR A 374 -12.00 4.57 20.97
CA TYR A 374 -11.30 3.70 20.06
C TYR A 374 -11.42 4.26 18.65
N ILE A 375 -10.30 4.73 18.09
CA ILE A 375 -10.23 5.29 16.75
C ILE A 375 -9.66 4.24 15.81
N TYR A 376 -10.26 4.08 14.63
CA TYR A 376 -9.79 3.16 13.61
C TYR A 376 -9.86 3.79 12.21
N ASN A 377 -9.12 3.22 11.25
CA ASN A 377 -9.19 3.65 9.86
C ASN A 377 -10.36 2.95 9.16
N ALA A 378 -11.44 3.69 8.89
CA ALA A 378 -12.67 3.17 8.26
C ALA A 378 -12.46 2.72 6.79
N ASP A 379 -11.40 3.20 6.11
CA ASP A 379 -11.08 2.77 4.74
C ASP A 379 -10.42 1.37 4.69
N ARG A 380 -10.01 0.83 5.83
CA ARG A 380 -9.41 -0.49 5.91
C ARG A 380 -10.47 -1.55 6.25
N ALA A 381 -10.53 -2.58 5.39
CA ALA A 381 -11.38 -3.73 5.64
C ALA A 381 -11.13 -4.32 7.05
N ASN A 382 -12.17 -4.83 7.67
CA ASN A 382 -12.19 -5.54 8.94
C ASN A 382 -11.89 -4.69 10.20
N MET A 383 -11.48 -3.41 10.07
CA MET A 383 -11.14 -2.61 11.26
C MET A 383 -12.34 -2.23 12.11
N GLU A 384 -13.51 -2.03 11.52
CA GLU A 384 -14.78 -1.82 12.25
C GLU A 384 -15.18 -3.07 13.05
N ALA A 385 -15.00 -4.26 12.45
CA ALA A 385 -15.25 -5.53 13.11
C ALA A 385 -14.33 -5.71 14.34
N VAL A 386 -13.02 -5.41 14.19
CA VAL A 386 -12.06 -5.39 15.32
C VAL A 386 -12.54 -4.43 16.41
N ALA A 387 -12.90 -3.19 16.08
CA ALA A 387 -13.36 -2.19 17.03
C ALA A 387 -14.60 -2.67 17.81
N THR A 388 -15.54 -3.33 17.12
CA THR A 388 -16.76 -3.89 17.73
C THR A 388 -16.45 -4.97 18.76
N VAL A 389 -15.56 -5.91 18.45
CA VAL A 389 -15.17 -6.98 19.39
C VAL A 389 -14.39 -6.40 20.57
N VAL A 390 -13.48 -5.47 20.32
CA VAL A 390 -12.73 -4.78 21.38
C VAL A 390 -13.68 -4.04 22.34
N GLN A 391 -14.69 -3.35 21.81
CA GLN A 391 -15.72 -2.69 22.64
C GLN A 391 -16.42 -3.70 23.54
N GLN A 392 -16.85 -4.84 22.99
CA GLN A 392 -17.55 -5.90 23.77
C GLN A 392 -16.65 -6.51 24.85
N GLN A 393 -15.39 -6.81 24.51
CA GLN A 393 -14.44 -7.41 25.45
C GLN A 393 -14.07 -6.44 26.59
N LEU A 394 -13.90 -5.15 26.30
CA LEU A 394 -13.64 -4.15 27.34
C LEU A 394 -14.88 -3.86 28.19
N ALA A 395 -16.09 -3.94 27.65
CA ALA A 395 -17.32 -3.87 28.44
C ALA A 395 -17.42 -5.00 29.46
N ALA A 396 -16.89 -6.20 29.17
CA ALA A 396 -16.88 -7.33 30.08
C ALA A 396 -16.04 -7.11 31.35
N ILE A 397 -15.13 -6.14 31.35
CA ILE A 397 -14.31 -5.71 32.49
C ILE A 397 -14.80 -4.36 33.09
N GLY A 398 -15.95 -3.85 32.62
CA GLY A 398 -16.57 -2.61 33.11
C GLY A 398 -16.00 -1.32 32.51
N GLY A 399 -15.21 -1.39 31.44
CA GLY A 399 -14.80 -0.25 30.65
C GLY A 399 -15.85 0.09 29.58
N ASN A 400 -16.09 1.37 29.32
CA ASN A 400 -16.91 1.82 28.20
C ASN A 400 -16.00 2.19 27.02
N VAL A 401 -16.43 1.88 25.80
CA VAL A 401 -15.69 2.24 24.60
C VAL A 401 -16.62 2.93 23.61
N GLU A 402 -16.26 4.12 23.20
CA GLU A 402 -16.85 4.83 22.05
C GLU A 402 -15.98 4.58 20.82
N ILE A 403 -16.61 4.20 19.72
CA ILE A 403 -15.93 3.84 18.47
C ILE A 403 -16.04 5.01 17.48
N GLU A 404 -14.90 5.42 16.93
CA GLU A 404 -14.80 6.46 15.89
C GLU A 404 -14.02 5.93 14.68
N GLY A 405 -14.63 6.02 13.49
CA GLY A 405 -14.04 5.61 12.20
C GLY A 405 -13.49 6.77 11.40
#